data_d7b68a2ce0f629ececfe74bcf1f421eb
#
_entry.id   d7b68a2ce0f629ececfe74bcf1f421eb
#
_cell.length_a   1.000
_cell.length_b   1.000
_cell.length_c   1.000
_cell.angle_alpha   90.00
_cell.angle_beta   90.00
_cell.angle_gamma   90.00
#
_symmetry.space_group_name_H-M   'P 1'
#
loop_
_entity.id
_entity.type
_entity.pdbx_description
1 polymer ?
#
loop_
_entity_poly.entity_id
_entity_poly.type
_entity_poly.pdbx_seq_one_letter_code
_entity_poly.pdbx_strand_id
1 'polypeptide(L)'
;MGFLSEYNAKLTSAETAVKCVKSGDWVEYTSNLGFPAACDLALSKRRDELKGVKIRGDLIFGPIQVIECDPEMEHFVYNTWHCSGYERKMCDKGRAFFEPMVFRNLAWYYKNFLTSDVCMVTVSGMDDD
;
A
#
# COMPACT_ATOMS: atom_id res chain seq x y z
N MET A 1 0.14 -28.20 14.38
CA MET A 1 1.19 -27.17 14.43
C MET A 1 0.56 -25.94 15.09
N GLY A 2 1.22 -25.34 16.07
CA GLY A 2 0.71 -24.15 16.73
C GLY A 2 0.86 -22.92 15.83
N PHE A 3 0.06 -21.85 16.08
CA PHE A 3 0.09 -20.60 15.31
C PHE A 3 1.49 -19.98 15.26
N LEU A 4 2.26 -20.03 16.34
CA LEU A 4 3.64 -19.55 16.40
C LEU A 4 4.57 -20.26 15.40
N SER A 5 4.42 -21.58 15.22
CA SER A 5 5.20 -22.35 14.24
C SER A 5 4.87 -21.90 12.80
N GLU A 6 3.60 -21.66 12.52
CA GLU A 6 3.15 -21.16 11.21
C GLU A 6 3.64 -19.74 10.96
N TYR A 7 3.56 -18.86 11.97
CA TYR A 7 4.09 -17.50 11.90
C TYR A 7 5.58 -17.50 11.58
N ASN A 8 6.39 -18.24 12.34
CA ASN A 8 7.83 -18.30 12.13
C ASN A 8 8.20 -18.86 10.74
N ALA A 9 7.42 -19.81 10.23
CA ALA A 9 7.64 -20.35 8.90
C ALA A 9 7.36 -19.37 7.76
N LYS A 10 6.47 -18.37 8.00
CA LYS A 10 6.12 -17.33 7.04
C LYS A 10 6.90 -16.02 7.22
N LEU A 11 7.59 -15.86 8.36
CA LEU A 11 8.32 -14.64 8.65
C LEU A 11 9.46 -14.45 7.66
N THR A 12 9.51 -13.26 7.03
CA THR A 12 10.52 -12.94 6.02
C THR A 12 10.82 -11.44 6.03
N SER A 13 11.81 -10.99 5.26
CA SER A 13 12.11 -9.57 5.10
C SER A 13 11.07 -8.87 4.22
N ALA A 14 10.94 -7.54 4.37
CA ALA A 14 10.07 -6.73 3.53
C ALA A 14 10.45 -6.87 2.04
N GLU A 15 11.74 -6.90 1.72
CA GLU A 15 12.25 -7.07 0.35
C GLU A 15 11.83 -8.41 -0.27
N THR A 16 11.72 -9.45 0.56
CA THR A 16 11.22 -10.75 0.09
C THR A 16 9.70 -10.74 -0.02
N ALA A 17 9.01 -10.17 0.95
CA ALA A 17 7.55 -10.11 0.96
C ALA A 17 6.99 -9.37 -0.27
N VAL A 18 7.58 -8.22 -0.63
CA VAL A 18 7.08 -7.42 -1.77
C VAL A 18 7.35 -8.05 -3.14
N LYS A 19 8.09 -9.17 -3.23
CA LYS A 19 8.30 -9.89 -4.49
C LYS A 19 7.01 -10.49 -5.06
N CYS A 20 5.98 -10.64 -4.26
CA CYS A 20 4.66 -11.07 -4.74
C CYS A 20 3.99 -10.05 -5.67
N VAL A 21 4.35 -8.74 -5.56
CA VAL A 21 3.80 -7.67 -6.41
C VAL A 21 4.33 -7.79 -7.83
N LYS A 22 3.40 -7.70 -8.78
CA LYS A 22 3.65 -7.77 -10.23
C LYS A 22 3.22 -6.46 -10.91
N SER A 23 3.74 -6.23 -12.11
CA SER A 23 3.28 -5.12 -12.95
C SER A 23 1.77 -5.22 -13.20
N GLY A 24 1.08 -4.09 -13.04
CA GLY A 24 -0.36 -3.98 -13.22
C GLY A 24 -1.21 -4.29 -11.99
N ASP A 25 -0.63 -4.84 -10.91
CA ASP A 25 -1.36 -5.16 -9.69
C ASP A 25 -1.97 -3.93 -9.02
N TRP A 26 -3.04 -4.16 -8.27
CA TRP A 26 -3.59 -3.27 -7.26
C TRP A 26 -3.07 -3.66 -5.88
N VAL A 27 -2.37 -2.73 -5.24
CA VAL A 27 -1.80 -2.90 -3.89
C VAL A 27 -2.54 -1.99 -2.92
N GLU A 28 -3.06 -2.57 -1.85
CA GLU A 28 -3.74 -1.83 -0.80
C GLU A 28 -2.78 -1.55 0.36
N TYR A 29 -2.66 -0.28 0.73
CA TYR A 29 -2.03 0.15 1.97
C TYR A 29 -3.10 0.48 2.99
N THR A 30 -2.98 -0.06 4.18
CA THR A 30 -3.86 0.32 5.28
C THR A 30 -3.57 1.75 5.76
N SER A 31 -4.61 2.40 6.25
CA SER A 31 -4.56 3.80 6.65
C SER A 31 -3.76 4.05 7.93
N ASN A 32 -3.30 5.27 8.10
CA ASN A 32 -2.77 5.85 9.32
C ASN A 32 -1.65 5.00 9.95
N LEU A 33 -1.82 4.53 11.20
CA LEU A 33 -0.83 3.71 11.91
C LEU A 33 -0.63 2.32 11.31
N GLY A 34 -1.56 1.85 10.50
CA GLY A 34 -1.44 0.59 9.76
C GLY A 34 -0.58 0.69 8.49
N PHE A 35 -0.09 1.88 8.13
CA PHE A 35 0.73 2.09 6.94
C PHE A 35 1.96 1.17 6.93
N PRO A 36 2.16 0.36 5.86
CA PRO A 36 3.22 -0.64 5.80
C PRO A 36 4.56 -0.03 5.37
N ALA A 37 5.13 0.87 6.17
CA ALA A 37 6.30 1.67 5.81
C ALA A 37 7.51 0.85 5.33
N ALA A 38 7.78 -0.31 5.93
CA ALA A 38 8.87 -1.19 5.52
C ALA A 38 8.63 -1.80 4.13
N CYS A 39 7.39 -2.21 3.85
CA CYS A 39 7.01 -2.74 2.55
C CYS A 39 6.96 -1.65 1.48
N ASP A 40 6.50 -0.45 1.80
CA ASP A 40 6.52 0.71 0.91
C ASP A 40 7.95 1.05 0.47
N LEU A 41 8.88 1.13 1.44
CA LEU A 41 10.30 1.34 1.15
C LEU A 41 10.90 0.20 0.30
N ALA A 42 10.55 -1.04 0.59
CA ALA A 42 11.04 -2.18 -0.18
C ALA A 42 10.44 -2.21 -1.60
N LEU A 43 9.16 -1.87 -1.75
CA LEU A 43 8.48 -1.80 -3.04
C LEU A 43 9.04 -0.68 -3.92
N SER A 44 9.34 0.49 -3.35
CA SER A 44 9.92 1.61 -4.08
C SER A 44 11.27 1.28 -4.73
N LYS A 45 12.07 0.40 -4.11
CA LYS A 45 13.35 -0.08 -4.67
C LYS A 45 13.17 -0.96 -5.91
N ARG A 46 11.98 -1.50 -6.14
CA ARG A 46 11.62 -2.31 -7.30
C ARG A 46 11.06 -1.49 -8.47
N ARG A 47 11.18 -0.15 -8.40
CA ARG A 47 10.66 0.77 -9.42
C ARG A 47 11.00 0.31 -10.83
N ASP A 48 12.26 0.04 -11.11
CA ASP A 48 12.72 -0.27 -12.46
C ASP A 48 12.32 -1.69 -12.95
N GLU A 49 11.83 -2.54 -12.03
CA GLU A 49 11.33 -3.88 -12.35
C GLU A 49 9.83 -3.89 -12.67
N LEU A 50 9.07 -2.90 -12.18
CA LEU A 50 7.62 -2.90 -12.18
C LEU A 50 7.06 -1.78 -13.06
N LYS A 51 5.88 -1.99 -13.64
CA LYS A 51 5.14 -0.98 -14.40
C LYS A 51 3.65 -1.02 -14.11
N GLY A 52 3.07 0.17 -13.98
CA GLY A 52 1.63 0.34 -13.84
C GLY A 52 1.04 -0.30 -12.58
N VAL A 53 1.83 -0.41 -11.50
CA VAL A 53 1.34 -0.84 -10.19
C VAL A 53 0.50 0.29 -9.61
N LYS A 54 -0.74 -0.02 -9.29
CA LYS A 54 -1.68 0.94 -8.69
C LYS A 54 -1.73 0.71 -7.18
N ILE A 55 -1.44 1.74 -6.42
CA ILE A 55 -1.46 1.68 -4.97
C ILE A 55 -2.65 2.49 -4.47
N ARG A 56 -3.38 1.95 -3.53
CA ARG A 56 -4.51 2.61 -2.88
C ARG A 56 -4.26 2.68 -1.38
N GLY A 57 -4.42 3.87 -0.82
CA GLY A 57 -4.27 4.12 0.62
C GLY A 57 -5.07 5.33 1.05
N ASP A 58 -4.99 5.67 2.33
CA ASP A 58 -5.63 6.86 2.88
C ASP A 58 -5.02 7.29 4.20
N LEU A 59 -5.13 8.58 4.51
CA LEU A 59 -4.68 9.18 5.77
C LEU A 59 -3.24 8.85 6.17
N ILE A 60 -2.33 8.78 5.22
CA ILE A 60 -0.91 8.52 5.48
C ILE A 60 -0.20 9.84 5.71
N PHE A 61 0.42 10.03 6.89
CA PHE A 61 0.94 11.31 7.35
C PHE A 61 2.39 11.59 6.97
N GLY A 62 3.10 10.60 6.52
CA GLY A 62 4.53 10.69 6.17
C GLY A 62 4.80 10.51 4.69
N PRO A 63 6.08 10.62 4.29
CA PRO A 63 6.46 10.33 2.93
C PRO A 63 6.09 8.91 2.52
N ILE A 64 5.50 8.78 1.34
CA ILE A 64 5.18 7.50 0.71
C ILE A 64 6.24 7.26 -0.36
N GLN A 65 7.06 6.23 -0.15
CA GLN A 65 8.29 6.04 -0.94
C GLN A 65 8.00 5.72 -2.42
N VAL A 66 6.90 5.03 -2.71
CA VAL A 66 6.49 4.77 -4.09
C VAL A 66 6.10 6.05 -4.85
N ILE A 67 5.62 7.10 -4.16
CA ILE A 67 5.37 8.43 -4.77
C ILE A 67 6.68 9.20 -4.94
N GLU A 68 7.55 9.15 -3.92
CA GLU A 68 8.79 9.93 -3.95
C GLU A 68 9.80 9.40 -4.98
N CYS A 69 9.86 8.09 -5.19
CA CYS A 69 10.78 7.49 -6.15
C CYS A 69 10.33 7.62 -7.61
N ASP A 70 9.04 7.88 -7.86
CA ASP A 70 8.45 7.90 -9.22
C ASP A 70 7.54 9.12 -9.43
N PRO A 71 8.12 10.33 -9.47
CA PRO A 71 7.36 11.58 -9.57
C PRO A 71 6.53 11.72 -10.85
N GLU A 72 6.88 11.00 -11.91
CA GLU A 72 6.17 11.00 -13.19
C GLU A 72 5.09 9.91 -13.29
N MET A 73 4.95 9.09 -12.25
CA MET A 73 3.97 7.98 -12.18
C MET A 73 4.08 6.99 -13.36
N GLU A 74 5.29 6.72 -13.82
CA GLU A 74 5.53 5.76 -14.91
C GLU A 74 5.45 4.30 -14.44
N HIS A 75 5.74 4.07 -13.17
CA HIS A 75 5.83 2.74 -12.54
C HIS A 75 4.74 2.53 -11.50
N PHE A 76 4.50 3.54 -10.65
CA PHE A 76 3.56 3.51 -9.55
C PHE A 76 2.52 4.62 -9.68
N VAL A 77 1.24 4.28 -9.53
CA VAL A 77 0.13 5.23 -9.52
C VAL A 77 -0.55 5.18 -8.17
N TYR A 78 -0.36 6.23 -7.37
CA TYR A 78 -0.94 6.29 -6.03
C TYR A 78 -2.32 6.95 -6.04
N ASN A 79 -3.27 6.30 -5.39
CA ASN A 79 -4.65 6.75 -5.23
C ASN A 79 -4.98 6.86 -3.75
N THR A 80 -5.71 7.90 -3.36
CA THR A 80 -6.15 8.10 -1.98
C THR A 80 -7.62 8.48 -1.93
N TRP A 81 -8.35 7.92 -1.00
CA TRP A 81 -9.77 8.27 -0.80
C TRP A 81 -10.01 9.23 0.35
N HIS A 82 -9.02 9.44 1.22
CA HIS A 82 -9.13 10.39 2.32
C HIS A 82 -7.76 11.02 2.58
N CYS A 83 -7.55 12.18 2.00
CA CYS A 83 -6.24 12.83 2.01
C CYS A 83 -5.80 13.33 3.39
N SER A 84 -4.65 12.87 3.84
CA SER A 84 -3.84 13.57 4.84
C SER A 84 -3.27 14.88 4.28
N GLY A 85 -2.58 15.65 5.11
CA GLY A 85 -1.88 16.86 4.65
C GLY A 85 -0.75 16.56 3.65
N TYR A 86 -0.09 15.39 3.78
CA TYR A 86 0.93 14.94 2.83
C TYR A 86 0.30 14.54 1.49
N GLU A 87 -0.70 13.66 1.52
CA GLU A 87 -1.37 13.17 0.31
C GLU A 87 -2.02 14.30 -0.48
N ARG A 88 -2.63 15.29 0.20
CA ARG A 88 -3.16 16.48 -0.45
C ARG A 88 -2.10 17.23 -1.26
N LYS A 89 -0.91 17.42 -0.66
CA LYS A 89 0.22 18.05 -1.37
C LYS A 89 0.67 17.24 -2.58
N MET A 90 0.58 15.91 -2.52
CA MET A 90 0.91 15.05 -3.66
C MET A 90 -0.14 15.16 -4.77
N CYS A 91 -1.42 15.20 -4.41
CA CYS A 91 -2.50 15.46 -5.38
C CYS A 91 -2.36 16.85 -6.04
N ASP A 92 -2.06 17.89 -5.26
CA ASP A 92 -1.84 19.27 -5.79
C ASP A 92 -0.66 19.35 -6.75
N LYS A 93 0.34 18.47 -6.58
CA LYS A 93 1.52 18.35 -7.47
C LYS A 93 1.27 17.43 -8.67
N GLY A 94 0.10 16.82 -8.78
CA GLY A 94 -0.20 15.82 -9.83
C GLY A 94 0.54 14.49 -9.66
N ARG A 95 0.98 14.14 -8.42
CA ARG A 95 1.72 12.92 -8.10
C ARG A 95 0.87 11.84 -7.40
N ALA A 96 -0.41 12.12 -7.21
CA ALA A 96 -1.38 11.20 -6.65
C ALA A 96 -2.77 11.57 -7.15
N PHE A 97 -3.68 10.60 -7.15
CA PHE A 97 -5.07 10.82 -7.51
C PHE A 97 -5.97 10.75 -6.27
N PHE A 98 -6.95 11.64 -6.21
CA PHE A 98 -7.99 11.57 -5.20
C PHE A 98 -9.19 10.81 -5.75
N GLU A 99 -9.57 9.72 -5.08
CA GLU A 99 -10.75 8.90 -5.36
C GLU A 99 -11.82 9.16 -4.30
N PRO A 100 -12.75 10.12 -4.48
CA PRO A 100 -13.74 10.45 -3.46
C PRO A 100 -14.65 9.25 -3.19
N MET A 101 -14.78 8.89 -1.91
CA MET A 101 -15.57 7.77 -1.47
C MET A 101 -16.30 8.07 -0.17
N VAL A 102 -17.53 7.61 -0.06
CA VAL A 102 -18.26 7.64 1.21
C VAL A 102 -17.83 6.42 2.03
N PHE A 103 -17.15 6.64 3.15
CA PHE A 103 -16.56 5.60 3.98
C PHE A 103 -17.52 4.45 4.33
N ARG A 104 -18.76 4.73 4.70
CA ARG A 104 -19.77 3.69 4.99
C ARG A 104 -20.04 2.72 3.82
N ASN A 105 -19.72 3.14 2.60
CA ASN A 105 -19.92 2.33 1.40
C ASN A 105 -18.66 1.54 0.99
N LEU A 106 -17.57 1.66 1.73
CA LEU A 106 -16.27 1.08 1.39
C LEU A 106 -16.37 -0.43 1.10
N ALA A 107 -16.97 -1.18 2.00
CA ALA A 107 -17.15 -2.63 1.82
C ALA A 107 -17.95 -2.99 0.55
N TRP A 108 -18.93 -2.16 0.21
CA TRP A 108 -19.74 -2.35 -1.01
C TRP A 108 -18.91 -2.10 -2.27
N TYR A 109 -18.03 -1.08 -2.26
CA TYR A 109 -17.12 -0.81 -3.39
C TYR A 109 -16.16 -1.97 -3.60
N TYR A 110 -15.50 -2.47 -2.53
CA TYR A 110 -14.62 -3.63 -2.63
C TYR A 110 -15.33 -4.87 -3.12
N LYS A 111 -16.55 -5.10 -2.66
CA LYS A 111 -17.31 -6.27 -3.09
C LYS A 111 -17.74 -6.24 -4.55
N ASN A 112 -17.97 -5.06 -5.13
CA ASN A 112 -18.63 -4.95 -6.42
C ASN A 112 -17.74 -4.37 -7.55
N PHE A 113 -16.72 -3.58 -7.25
CA PHE A 113 -16.00 -2.82 -8.28
C PHE A 113 -14.49 -2.80 -8.11
N LEU A 114 -13.98 -2.89 -6.90
CA LEU A 114 -12.55 -2.74 -6.66
C LEU A 114 -11.88 -4.11 -6.64
N THR A 115 -10.73 -4.18 -7.29
CA THR A 115 -9.82 -5.33 -7.20
C THR A 115 -8.70 -4.98 -6.22
N SER A 116 -8.20 -6.00 -5.53
CA SER A 116 -7.03 -5.91 -4.65
C SER A 116 -6.24 -7.22 -4.83
N ASP A 117 -5.06 -7.11 -5.40
CA ASP A 117 -4.18 -8.26 -5.64
C ASP A 117 -3.29 -8.52 -4.43
N VAL A 118 -2.84 -7.45 -3.77
CA VAL A 118 -1.99 -7.50 -2.58
C VAL A 118 -2.47 -6.49 -1.55
N CYS A 119 -2.59 -6.91 -0.29
CA CYS A 119 -2.87 -6.02 0.84
C CYS A 119 -1.69 -6.03 1.81
N MET A 120 -1.24 -4.85 2.20
CA MET A 120 -0.12 -4.66 3.13
C MET A 120 -0.58 -3.88 4.36
N VAL A 121 -0.25 -4.38 5.53
CA VAL A 121 -0.65 -3.79 6.81
C VAL A 121 0.45 -3.92 7.85
N THR A 122 0.63 -2.88 8.64
CA THR A 122 1.42 -2.95 9.87
C THR A 122 0.52 -3.41 11.02
N VAL A 123 0.96 -4.43 11.73
CA VAL A 123 0.28 -4.98 12.90
C VAL A 123 1.25 -5.03 14.09
N SER A 124 0.71 -5.20 15.31
CA SER A 124 1.53 -5.52 16.48
C SER A 124 2.28 -6.84 16.31
N GLY A 125 3.31 -7.06 17.11
CA GLY A 125 3.90 -8.39 17.21
C GLY A 125 2.87 -9.41 17.68
N MET A 126 3.12 -10.67 17.39
CA MET A 126 2.32 -11.77 17.88
C MET A 126 2.61 -11.96 19.38
N ASP A 127 1.58 -12.12 20.18
CA ASP A 127 1.68 -12.48 21.61
C ASP A 127 1.94 -13.97 21.77
N ASP A 128 2.28 -14.36 23.00
CA ASP A 128 2.67 -15.76 23.32
C ASP A 128 1.47 -16.71 23.55
N ASP A 129 0.21 -16.21 23.44
CA ASP A 129 -1.03 -16.95 23.71
C ASP A 129 -1.59 -17.73 22.51
#